data_61026640175e8736edb58edab2032233
#
_entry.id   61026640175e8736edb58edab2032233
#
_cell.length_a   1.000
_cell.length_b   1.000
_cell.length_c   1.000
_cell.angle_alpha   90.00
_cell.angle_beta   90.00
_cell.angle_gamma   90.00
#
_symmetry.space_group_name_H-M   'P 1'
#
loop_
_entity.id
_entity.type
_entity.pdbx_description
1 polymer ?
#
loop_
_entity_poly.entity_id
_entity_poly.type
_entity_poly.pdbx_seq_one_letter_code
_entity_poly.pdbx_strand_id
1 'polypeptide(L)'
;MTDRVFINAVDIDGTPLSLTVRDGRILAIGAQPPALGEAEVTDLRGHLVLPGFVDGHIHLDKSFVGDRWHPHQPAATLRERLAIEKRELAAAPPMEGRADALIAQAAAFGTVAMRSHVDVDATTGLANLHAVMAAREKWRGIVDIQLVAFPQAGVMSCPGTADLLEAAVREGADVVGGIDPSTLDGDAEGQLDRVFGIADRLGAKIDIHLHEPDMPGIEQLARIAARTKALGLAGRVAVSHAYALGDVEPRAVDEVARRLADAGVAIMTNAPGDRAFPPVLRLRDAGVAVFAGNDNIQDTWWPYGNGDMLQRAMLIGYRSG
;
A
#
# COMPACT_ATOMS: atom_id res chain seq x y z
N MET A 1 11.58 -19.04 30.80
CA MET A 1 11.64 -18.43 29.45
C MET A 1 13.04 -17.86 29.30
N THR A 2 13.75 -18.25 28.26
CA THR A 2 15.16 -17.89 28.06
C THR A 2 15.21 -16.61 27.25
N ASP A 3 15.98 -15.62 27.69
CA ASP A 3 16.23 -14.40 26.89
C ASP A 3 17.03 -14.76 25.66
N ARG A 4 16.76 -14.08 24.55
CA ARG A 4 17.60 -14.12 23.35
C ARG A 4 18.36 -12.80 23.24
N VAL A 5 19.65 -12.89 23.04
CA VAL A 5 20.53 -11.74 22.88
C VAL A 5 21.19 -11.82 21.50
N PHE A 6 20.99 -10.79 20.70
CA PHE A 6 21.64 -10.62 19.41
C PHE A 6 22.79 -9.63 19.58
N ILE A 7 24.01 -10.01 19.21
CA ILE A 7 25.22 -9.20 19.37
C ILE A 7 25.89 -8.94 18.02
N ASN A 8 26.80 -7.98 18.00
CA ASN A 8 27.61 -7.64 16.84
C ASN A 8 26.77 -7.29 15.59
N ALA A 9 25.63 -6.61 15.76
CA ALA A 9 24.86 -5.99 14.69
C ALA A 9 25.33 -4.56 14.44
N VAL A 10 24.84 -3.97 13.35
CA VAL A 10 24.93 -2.54 13.09
C VAL A 10 23.55 -1.99 12.70
N ASP A 11 23.30 -0.73 13.00
CA ASP A 11 22.14 0.02 12.50
C ASP A 11 22.41 0.61 11.10
N ILE A 12 21.44 1.38 10.57
CA ILE A 12 21.54 1.99 9.24
C ILE A 12 22.69 3.00 9.10
N ASP A 13 23.17 3.55 10.21
CA ASP A 13 24.30 4.50 10.25
C ASP A 13 25.64 3.79 10.49
N GLY A 14 25.63 2.45 10.56
CA GLY A 14 26.79 1.62 10.85
C GLY A 14 27.19 1.61 12.33
N THR A 15 26.32 2.12 13.23
CA THR A 15 26.59 2.13 14.68
C THR A 15 26.43 0.72 15.25
N PRO A 16 27.39 0.23 16.08
CA PRO A 16 27.27 -1.07 16.73
C PRO A 16 25.98 -1.19 17.55
N LEU A 17 25.34 -2.34 17.43
CA LEU A 17 24.03 -2.61 18.01
C LEU A 17 23.97 -4.00 18.63
N SER A 18 23.35 -4.11 19.79
CA SER A 18 22.95 -5.37 20.42
C SER A 18 21.49 -5.29 20.86
N LEU A 19 20.78 -6.41 20.78
CA LEU A 19 19.36 -6.50 21.12
C LEU A 19 19.14 -7.58 22.15
N THR A 20 18.30 -7.30 23.15
CA THR A 20 17.76 -8.31 24.07
C THR A 20 16.28 -8.49 23.78
N VAL A 21 15.86 -9.73 23.56
CA VAL A 21 14.47 -10.10 23.25
C VAL A 21 13.97 -11.11 24.27
N ARG A 22 12.78 -10.87 24.83
CA ARG A 22 12.05 -11.79 25.69
C ARG A 22 10.60 -11.86 25.23
N ASP A 23 10.06 -13.06 25.09
CA ASP A 23 8.66 -13.31 24.71
C ASP A 23 8.24 -12.57 23.43
N GLY A 24 9.15 -12.51 22.43
CA GLY A 24 8.92 -11.84 21.16
C GLY A 24 8.97 -10.30 21.22
N ARG A 25 9.37 -9.72 22.37
CA ARG A 25 9.49 -8.26 22.54
C ARG A 25 10.93 -7.84 22.78
N ILE A 26 11.32 -6.75 22.15
CA ILE A 26 12.63 -6.12 22.40
C ILE A 26 12.57 -5.46 23.78
N LEU A 27 13.42 -5.93 24.70
CA LEU A 27 13.56 -5.35 26.04
C LEU A 27 14.59 -4.23 26.09
N ALA A 28 15.66 -4.38 25.32
CA ALA A 28 16.74 -3.41 25.30
C ALA A 28 17.43 -3.38 23.92
N ILE A 29 17.88 -2.19 23.55
CA ILE A 29 18.74 -1.91 22.41
C ILE A 29 19.92 -1.11 22.94
N GLY A 30 21.16 -1.52 22.61
CA GLY A 30 22.35 -0.79 23.06
C GLY A 30 23.59 -1.17 22.25
N ALA A 31 24.64 -0.33 22.35
CA ALA A 31 25.92 -0.59 21.66
C ALA A 31 26.71 -1.77 22.28
N GLN A 32 26.48 -2.06 23.57
CA GLN A 32 27.12 -3.14 24.28
C GLN A 32 26.10 -4.22 24.63
N PRO A 33 26.46 -5.52 24.52
CA PRO A 33 25.57 -6.58 24.96
C PRO A 33 25.39 -6.50 26.51
N PRO A 34 24.20 -6.80 27.00
CA PRO A 34 23.99 -6.94 28.44
C PRO A 34 24.78 -8.12 29.00
N ALA A 35 24.82 -8.24 30.32
CA ALA A 35 25.35 -9.47 30.98
C ALA A 35 24.54 -10.68 30.43
N LEU A 36 25.23 -11.63 29.84
CA LEU A 36 24.58 -12.69 29.03
C LEU A 36 23.86 -13.76 29.86
N GLY A 37 24.29 -13.99 31.13
CA GLY A 37 23.66 -14.99 32.00
C GLY A 37 23.41 -16.33 31.28
N GLU A 38 22.16 -16.85 31.39
CA GLU A 38 21.69 -18.06 30.69
C GLU A 38 21.01 -17.77 29.36
N ALA A 39 21.19 -16.56 28.77
CA ALA A 39 20.55 -16.16 27.54
C ALA A 39 21.07 -16.96 26.32
N GLU A 40 20.20 -17.23 25.38
CA GLU A 40 20.57 -17.73 24.05
C GLU A 40 21.21 -16.58 23.25
N VAL A 41 22.49 -16.73 22.86
CA VAL A 41 23.23 -15.67 22.18
C VAL A 41 23.37 -15.99 20.68
N THR A 42 23.01 -15.02 19.85
CA THR A 42 23.22 -15.07 18.38
C THR A 42 24.18 -13.95 17.98
N ASP A 43 25.32 -14.31 17.38
CA ASP A 43 26.27 -13.34 16.81
C ASP A 43 25.85 -12.98 15.38
N LEU A 44 25.50 -11.72 15.16
CA LEU A 44 25.06 -11.19 13.85
C LEU A 44 26.23 -10.76 12.95
N ARG A 45 27.47 -10.83 13.41
CA ARG A 45 28.70 -10.67 12.60
C ARG A 45 28.73 -9.38 11.76
N GLY A 46 28.25 -8.29 12.29
CA GLY A 46 28.17 -7.00 11.59
C GLY A 46 27.01 -6.88 10.59
N HIS A 47 26.03 -7.80 10.62
CA HIS A 47 24.85 -7.66 9.80
C HIS A 47 24.01 -6.46 10.21
N LEU A 48 23.42 -5.79 9.22
CA LEU A 48 22.49 -4.69 9.41
C LEU A 48 21.19 -5.20 10.04
N VAL A 49 20.72 -4.52 11.07
CA VAL A 49 19.40 -4.73 11.67
C VAL A 49 18.50 -3.55 11.33
N LEU A 50 17.35 -3.84 10.80
CA LEU A 50 16.32 -2.88 10.42
C LEU A 50 15.01 -3.18 11.17
N PRO A 51 14.13 -2.19 11.38
CA PRO A 51 12.74 -2.47 11.71
C PRO A 51 12.09 -3.36 10.66
N GLY A 52 11.08 -4.14 11.06
CA GLY A 52 10.27 -4.89 10.10
C GLY A 52 9.65 -3.96 9.05
N PHE A 53 9.52 -4.45 7.82
CA PHE A 53 9.05 -3.65 6.70
C PHE A 53 7.53 -3.49 6.70
N VAL A 54 7.08 -2.37 6.13
CA VAL A 54 5.67 -2.09 5.89
C VAL A 54 5.45 -1.97 4.39
N ASP A 55 4.61 -2.84 3.83
CA ASP A 55 4.14 -2.72 2.46
C ASP A 55 2.89 -1.84 2.45
N GLY A 56 3.04 -0.58 2.07
CA GLY A 56 1.97 0.41 2.14
C GLY A 56 0.89 0.25 1.07
N HIS A 57 1.09 -0.64 0.08
CA HIS A 57 0.15 -0.83 -1.01
C HIS A 57 0.40 -2.16 -1.75
N ILE A 58 -0.53 -3.10 -1.62
CA ILE A 58 -0.48 -4.42 -2.26
C ILE A 58 -1.90 -4.87 -2.61
N HIS A 59 -2.05 -5.84 -3.52
CA HIS A 59 -3.31 -6.46 -3.90
C HIS A 59 -3.27 -7.96 -3.61
N LEU A 60 -3.75 -8.38 -2.43
CA LEU A 60 -3.74 -9.80 -2.03
C LEU A 60 -4.76 -10.65 -2.80
N ASP A 61 -5.80 -10.03 -3.32
CA ASP A 61 -6.87 -10.72 -4.06
C ASP A 61 -6.52 -11.01 -5.52
N LYS A 62 -5.50 -10.35 -6.09
CA LYS A 62 -5.17 -10.42 -7.52
C LYS A 62 -3.97 -11.28 -7.87
N SER A 63 -3.01 -11.43 -6.96
CA SER A 63 -1.75 -12.12 -7.22
C SER A 63 -1.92 -13.59 -7.60
N PHE A 64 -1.05 -14.08 -8.48
CA PHE A 64 -0.89 -15.50 -8.83
C PHE A 64 0.31 -16.14 -8.11
N VAL A 65 0.89 -15.51 -7.10
CA VAL A 65 1.92 -16.14 -6.27
C VAL A 65 1.36 -17.43 -5.65
N GLY A 66 2.13 -18.51 -5.75
CA GLY A 66 1.71 -19.85 -5.34
C GLY A 66 1.00 -20.67 -6.43
N ASP A 67 0.70 -20.07 -7.59
CA ASP A 67 0.22 -20.74 -8.79
C ASP A 67 1.33 -20.88 -9.84
N ARG A 68 1.02 -21.52 -10.97
CA ARG A 68 1.89 -21.52 -12.14
C ARG A 68 2.12 -20.08 -12.64
N TRP A 69 3.23 -19.85 -13.33
CA TRP A 69 3.46 -18.56 -13.96
C TRP A 69 2.42 -18.27 -15.06
N HIS A 70 1.87 -17.06 -15.04
CA HIS A 70 0.91 -16.55 -16.01
C HIS A 70 1.62 -15.56 -16.95
N PRO A 71 1.64 -15.78 -18.27
CA PRO A 71 2.22 -14.85 -19.22
C PRO A 71 1.39 -13.56 -19.25
N HIS A 72 2.07 -12.42 -19.21
CA HIS A 72 1.41 -11.12 -19.34
C HIS A 72 0.69 -11.00 -20.69
N GLN A 73 -0.56 -10.58 -20.65
CA GLN A 73 -1.37 -10.35 -21.84
C GLN A 73 -1.50 -8.84 -22.10
N PRO A 74 -1.11 -8.34 -23.30
CA PRO A 74 -1.28 -6.93 -23.63
C PRO A 74 -2.76 -6.52 -23.58
N ALA A 75 -3.02 -5.29 -23.18
CA ALA A 75 -4.35 -4.68 -23.25
C ALA A 75 -4.19 -3.24 -23.73
N ALA A 76 -4.99 -2.82 -24.69
CA ALA A 76 -4.95 -1.47 -25.25
C ALA A 76 -5.75 -0.47 -24.41
N THR A 77 -6.70 -0.95 -23.60
CA THR A 77 -7.58 -0.13 -22.79
C THR A 77 -7.73 -0.69 -21.37
N LEU A 78 -8.11 0.18 -20.42
CA LEU A 78 -8.45 -0.24 -19.05
C LEU A 78 -9.57 -1.30 -19.06
N ARG A 79 -10.59 -1.14 -19.90
CA ARG A 79 -11.70 -2.10 -20.02
C ARG A 79 -11.23 -3.49 -20.45
N GLU A 80 -10.32 -3.56 -21.43
CA GLU A 80 -9.71 -4.83 -21.83
C GLU A 80 -8.88 -5.44 -20.71
N ARG A 81 -8.11 -4.63 -20.00
CA ARG A 81 -7.32 -5.06 -18.84
C ARG A 81 -8.20 -5.69 -17.78
N LEU A 82 -9.30 -5.04 -17.41
CA LEU A 82 -10.27 -5.56 -16.43
C LEU A 82 -10.95 -6.85 -16.90
N ALA A 83 -11.24 -6.98 -18.21
CA ALA A 83 -11.81 -8.20 -18.76
C ALA A 83 -10.82 -9.37 -18.72
N ILE A 84 -9.52 -9.13 -19.01
CA ILE A 84 -8.45 -10.11 -18.84
C ILE A 84 -8.34 -10.54 -17.37
N GLU A 85 -8.27 -9.58 -16.45
CA GLU A 85 -8.18 -9.85 -15.02
C GLU A 85 -9.30 -10.76 -14.54
N LYS A 86 -10.56 -10.40 -14.80
CA LYS A 86 -11.72 -11.18 -14.38
C LYS A 86 -11.70 -12.60 -14.94
N ARG A 87 -11.31 -12.78 -16.20
CA ARG A 87 -11.20 -14.08 -16.83
C ARG A 87 -10.10 -14.96 -16.17
N GLU A 88 -8.91 -14.39 -15.99
CA GLU A 88 -7.77 -15.11 -15.43
C GLU A 88 -8.01 -15.46 -13.94
N LEU A 89 -8.56 -14.52 -13.17
CA LEU A 89 -8.88 -14.77 -11.76
C LEU A 89 -10.00 -15.81 -11.58
N ALA A 90 -10.98 -15.85 -12.49
CA ALA A 90 -12.03 -16.88 -12.46
C ALA A 90 -11.50 -18.30 -12.75
N ALA A 91 -10.36 -18.43 -13.45
CA ALA A 91 -9.69 -19.67 -13.75
C ALA A 91 -8.56 -20.04 -12.77
N ALA A 92 -8.21 -19.12 -11.87
CA ALA A 92 -7.12 -19.27 -10.90
C ALA A 92 -7.51 -20.19 -9.73
N PRO A 93 -6.54 -20.75 -9.00
CA PRO A 93 -6.79 -21.39 -7.70
C PRO A 93 -7.50 -20.45 -6.72
N PRO A 94 -8.13 -21.01 -5.67
CA PRO A 94 -8.83 -20.20 -4.66
C PRO A 94 -8.01 -19.05 -4.13
N MET A 95 -8.64 -17.89 -3.96
CA MET A 95 -8.00 -16.64 -3.52
C MET A 95 -7.26 -16.80 -2.19
N GLU A 96 -7.84 -17.52 -1.24
CA GLU A 96 -7.26 -17.75 0.09
C GLU A 96 -5.84 -18.34 -0.01
N GLY A 97 -5.66 -19.35 -0.88
CA GLY A 97 -4.35 -19.99 -1.08
C GLY A 97 -3.32 -19.05 -1.72
N ARG A 98 -3.75 -18.22 -2.67
CA ARG A 98 -2.90 -17.23 -3.35
C ARG A 98 -2.52 -16.09 -2.42
N ALA A 99 -3.47 -15.56 -1.66
CA ALA A 99 -3.24 -14.56 -0.63
C ALA A 99 -2.27 -15.07 0.45
N ASP A 100 -2.48 -16.28 0.96
CA ASP A 100 -1.57 -16.92 1.91
C ASP A 100 -0.14 -17.04 1.37
N ALA A 101 0.01 -17.48 0.13
CA ALA A 101 1.33 -17.64 -0.49
C ALA A 101 2.07 -16.30 -0.61
N LEU A 102 1.36 -15.23 -1.01
CA LEU A 102 1.95 -13.89 -1.12
C LEU A 102 2.29 -13.31 0.26
N ILE A 103 1.42 -13.45 1.27
CA ILE A 103 1.70 -13.00 2.64
C ILE A 103 2.91 -13.74 3.21
N ALA A 104 2.97 -15.07 3.05
CA ALA A 104 4.11 -15.88 3.51
C ALA A 104 5.42 -15.45 2.86
N GLN A 105 5.40 -15.16 1.56
CA GLN A 105 6.56 -14.70 0.81
C GLN A 105 7.02 -13.32 1.28
N ALA A 106 6.11 -12.36 1.43
CA ALA A 106 6.43 -11.02 1.93
C ALA A 106 6.95 -11.06 3.38
N ALA A 107 6.34 -11.88 4.24
CA ALA A 107 6.82 -12.09 5.61
C ALA A 107 8.24 -12.68 5.65
N ALA A 108 8.56 -13.62 4.75
CA ALA A 108 9.92 -14.17 4.64
C ALA A 108 10.96 -13.11 4.23
N PHE A 109 10.55 -12.04 3.56
CA PHE A 109 11.39 -10.87 3.26
C PHE A 109 11.36 -9.81 4.37
N GLY A 110 10.73 -10.10 5.52
CA GLY A 110 10.73 -9.21 6.69
C GLY A 110 9.57 -8.21 6.74
N THR A 111 8.52 -8.37 5.92
CA THR A 111 7.30 -7.56 6.02
C THR A 111 6.50 -7.97 7.25
N VAL A 112 6.21 -7.01 8.13
CA VAL A 112 5.44 -7.19 9.36
C VAL A 112 4.08 -6.51 9.34
N ALA A 113 3.86 -5.61 8.36
CA ALA A 113 2.57 -4.98 8.15
C ALA A 113 2.35 -4.69 6.65
N MET A 114 1.09 -4.72 6.20
CA MET A 114 0.74 -4.37 4.83
C MET A 114 -0.64 -3.72 4.73
N ARG A 115 -0.82 -2.91 3.69
CA ARG A 115 -2.12 -2.37 3.31
C ARG A 115 -2.55 -3.03 2.01
N SER A 116 -3.57 -3.89 2.07
CA SER A 116 -4.13 -4.55 0.89
C SER A 116 -5.34 -3.80 0.35
N HIS A 117 -5.27 -3.41 -0.90
CA HIS A 117 -6.42 -2.97 -1.69
C HIS A 117 -7.14 -4.20 -2.20
N VAL A 118 -8.44 -4.29 -1.90
CA VAL A 118 -9.28 -5.46 -2.21
C VAL A 118 -10.48 -5.00 -3.02
N ASP A 119 -10.70 -5.60 -4.18
CA ASP A 119 -11.79 -5.21 -5.07
C ASP A 119 -13.16 -5.34 -4.40
N VAL A 120 -13.86 -4.22 -4.33
CA VAL A 120 -15.24 -4.08 -3.84
C VAL A 120 -16.01 -3.22 -4.82
N ASP A 121 -16.77 -3.85 -5.68
CA ASP A 121 -17.64 -3.18 -6.65
C ASP A 121 -18.88 -4.05 -6.96
N ALA A 122 -19.80 -3.55 -7.76
CA ALA A 122 -21.03 -4.26 -8.09
C ALA A 122 -20.79 -5.60 -8.83
N THR A 123 -19.59 -5.88 -9.32
CA THR A 123 -19.24 -7.13 -10.02
C THR A 123 -18.63 -8.18 -9.10
N THR A 124 -17.98 -7.77 -8.01
CA THR A 124 -17.33 -8.65 -7.02
C THR A 124 -18.12 -8.76 -5.72
N GLY A 125 -18.98 -7.77 -5.43
CA GLY A 125 -19.63 -7.65 -4.13
C GLY A 125 -18.59 -7.53 -3.01
N LEU A 126 -18.82 -8.23 -1.90
CA LEU A 126 -17.92 -8.30 -0.74
C LEU A 126 -17.12 -9.63 -0.66
N ALA A 127 -17.23 -10.51 -1.66
CA ALA A 127 -16.63 -11.83 -1.58
C ALA A 127 -15.10 -11.78 -1.43
N ASN A 128 -14.43 -10.91 -2.20
CA ASN A 128 -12.98 -10.73 -2.11
C ASN A 128 -12.58 -10.19 -0.73
N LEU A 129 -13.32 -9.22 -0.21
CA LEU A 129 -13.07 -8.66 1.12
C LEU A 129 -13.13 -9.74 2.20
N HIS A 130 -14.17 -10.58 2.20
CA HIS A 130 -14.32 -11.65 3.17
C HIS A 130 -13.19 -12.67 3.10
N ALA A 131 -12.74 -13.03 1.90
CA ALA A 131 -11.61 -13.94 1.71
C ALA A 131 -10.31 -13.36 2.26
N VAL A 132 -10.01 -12.08 2.01
CA VAL A 132 -8.80 -11.43 2.53
C VAL A 132 -8.92 -11.16 4.04
N MET A 133 -10.12 -10.90 4.57
CA MET A 133 -10.35 -10.84 6.02
C MET A 133 -10.04 -12.17 6.71
N ALA A 134 -10.39 -13.31 6.11
CA ALA A 134 -10.03 -14.63 6.63
C ALA A 134 -8.50 -14.84 6.62
N ALA A 135 -7.80 -14.41 5.57
CA ALA A 135 -6.34 -14.43 5.52
C ALA A 135 -5.73 -13.52 6.60
N ARG A 136 -6.25 -12.29 6.79
CA ARG A 136 -5.83 -11.38 7.87
C ARG A 136 -5.93 -12.03 9.25
N GLU A 137 -7.03 -12.73 9.52
CA GLU A 137 -7.23 -13.42 10.79
C GLU A 137 -6.20 -14.55 10.98
N LYS A 138 -5.96 -15.35 9.95
CA LYS A 138 -4.98 -16.44 9.94
C LYS A 138 -3.56 -15.95 10.24
N TRP A 139 -3.19 -14.77 9.72
CA TRP A 139 -1.85 -14.18 9.87
C TRP A 139 -1.73 -13.25 11.08
N ARG A 140 -2.77 -13.15 11.90
CA ARG A 140 -2.78 -12.31 13.10
C ARG A 140 -1.59 -12.61 14.02
N GLY A 141 -0.88 -11.56 14.42
CA GLY A 141 0.32 -11.66 15.27
C GLY A 141 1.61 -12.02 14.52
N ILE A 142 1.54 -12.23 13.20
CA ILE A 142 2.71 -12.40 12.33
C ILE A 142 2.83 -11.21 11.39
N VAL A 143 1.77 -10.88 10.68
CA VAL A 143 1.68 -9.72 9.79
C VAL A 143 0.39 -8.96 10.08
N ASP A 144 0.48 -7.68 10.35
CA ASP A 144 -0.68 -6.80 10.49
C ASP A 144 -1.18 -6.38 9.11
N ILE A 145 -2.46 -6.66 8.81
CA ILE A 145 -3.04 -6.37 7.49
C ILE A 145 -4.16 -5.34 7.62
N GLN A 146 -3.96 -4.16 7.02
CA GLN A 146 -4.98 -3.13 6.84
C GLN A 146 -5.69 -3.34 5.50
N LEU A 147 -7.02 -3.26 5.49
CA LEU A 147 -7.83 -3.52 4.30
C LEU A 147 -8.43 -2.23 3.74
N VAL A 148 -8.26 -2.02 2.45
CA VAL A 148 -8.90 -0.95 1.69
C VAL A 148 -10.02 -1.57 0.85
N ALA A 149 -11.25 -1.12 1.03
CA ALA A 149 -12.34 -1.43 0.11
C ALA A 149 -12.10 -0.65 -1.19
N PHE A 150 -11.66 -1.32 -2.25
CA PHE A 150 -11.16 -0.69 -3.47
C PHE A 150 -12.15 -0.81 -4.63
N PRO A 151 -12.67 0.31 -5.17
CA PRO A 151 -13.66 0.29 -6.25
C PRO A 151 -13.01 0.19 -7.64
N GLN A 152 -12.40 -0.95 -7.99
CA GLN A 152 -11.67 -1.13 -9.24
C GLN A 152 -12.48 -0.75 -10.50
N ALA A 153 -13.80 -0.98 -10.49
CA ALA A 153 -14.68 -0.66 -11.62
C ALA A 153 -15.22 0.80 -11.58
N GLY A 154 -14.81 1.58 -10.62
CA GLY A 154 -15.30 2.95 -10.37
C GLY A 154 -16.42 3.00 -9.33
N VAL A 155 -16.65 4.18 -8.78
CA VAL A 155 -17.70 4.45 -7.78
C VAL A 155 -18.97 4.93 -8.48
N MET A 156 -18.85 5.93 -9.36
CA MET A 156 -19.99 6.53 -10.08
C MET A 156 -20.27 5.79 -11.38
N SER A 157 -19.23 5.32 -12.09
CA SER A 157 -19.34 4.55 -13.33
C SER A 157 -19.83 3.12 -13.13
N CYS A 158 -19.81 2.58 -11.91
CA CYS A 158 -20.31 1.25 -11.52
C CYS A 158 -21.42 1.39 -10.47
N PRO A 159 -22.71 1.52 -10.88
CA PRO A 159 -23.82 1.74 -9.95
C PRO A 159 -23.94 0.65 -8.86
N GLY A 160 -24.15 1.07 -7.62
CA GLY A 160 -24.19 0.21 -6.44
C GLY A 160 -22.85 0.09 -5.70
N THR A 161 -21.74 0.49 -6.31
CA THR A 161 -20.42 0.41 -5.65
C THR A 161 -20.34 1.28 -4.40
N ALA A 162 -20.89 2.49 -4.40
CA ALA A 162 -20.85 3.36 -3.23
C ALA A 162 -21.49 2.70 -1.98
N ASP A 163 -22.61 2.01 -2.14
CA ASP A 163 -23.30 1.30 -1.06
C ASP A 163 -22.46 0.09 -0.57
N LEU A 164 -21.79 -0.60 -1.51
CA LEU A 164 -20.89 -1.72 -1.19
C LEU A 164 -19.62 -1.23 -0.45
N LEU A 165 -19.05 -0.08 -0.80
CA LEU A 165 -17.94 0.52 -0.06
C LEU A 165 -18.34 0.86 1.38
N GLU A 166 -19.54 1.43 1.58
CA GLU A 166 -20.04 1.70 2.92
C GLU A 166 -20.27 0.41 3.71
N ALA A 167 -20.85 -0.61 3.08
CA ALA A 167 -21.01 -1.94 3.67
C ALA A 167 -19.66 -2.58 4.04
N ALA A 168 -18.68 -2.51 3.15
CA ALA A 168 -17.34 -3.03 3.39
C ALA A 168 -16.67 -2.41 4.63
N VAL A 169 -16.80 -1.08 4.80
CA VAL A 169 -16.27 -0.41 5.99
C VAL A 169 -17.03 -0.84 7.25
N ARG A 170 -18.36 -0.97 7.19
CA ARG A 170 -19.16 -1.49 8.33
C ARG A 170 -18.81 -2.93 8.71
N GLU A 171 -18.37 -3.74 7.75
CA GLU A 171 -17.97 -5.12 7.97
C GLU A 171 -16.48 -5.28 8.37
N GLY A 172 -15.71 -4.18 8.39
CA GLY A 172 -14.35 -4.18 8.95
C GLY A 172 -13.22 -3.89 7.98
N ALA A 173 -13.50 -3.32 6.80
CA ALA A 173 -12.48 -2.63 6.04
C ALA A 173 -12.04 -1.37 6.80
N ASP A 174 -10.74 -1.14 6.87
CA ASP A 174 -10.13 -0.04 7.64
C ASP A 174 -10.13 1.28 6.87
N VAL A 175 -10.20 1.19 5.54
CA VAL A 175 -9.97 2.28 4.60
C VAL A 175 -11.01 2.20 3.49
N VAL A 176 -11.59 3.32 3.11
CA VAL A 176 -12.41 3.43 1.90
C VAL A 176 -11.54 3.90 0.74
N GLY A 177 -11.63 3.20 -0.38
CA GLY A 177 -10.89 3.49 -1.60
C GLY A 177 -11.62 4.42 -2.54
N GLY A 178 -10.89 4.96 -3.51
CA GLY A 178 -11.36 5.65 -4.70
C GLY A 178 -10.43 5.36 -5.86
N ILE A 179 -10.82 5.71 -7.08
CA ILE A 179 -10.01 5.54 -8.28
C ILE A 179 -10.36 6.56 -9.35
N ASP A 180 -9.35 7.26 -9.89
CA ASP A 180 -9.42 8.12 -11.07
C ASP A 180 -10.75 8.88 -11.23
N PRO A 181 -11.02 9.86 -10.36
CA PRO A 181 -12.34 10.46 -10.22
C PRO A 181 -12.88 11.12 -11.50
N SER A 182 -12.00 11.68 -12.34
CA SER A 182 -12.40 12.32 -13.59
C SER A 182 -12.40 11.34 -14.77
N THR A 183 -11.34 10.55 -14.94
CA THR A 183 -11.14 9.77 -16.17
C THR A 183 -11.89 8.45 -16.16
N LEU A 184 -12.08 7.82 -15.01
CA LEU A 184 -12.87 6.58 -14.90
C LEU A 184 -14.33 6.86 -14.59
N ASP A 185 -14.61 7.68 -13.58
CA ASP A 185 -15.97 7.95 -13.13
C ASP A 185 -16.67 9.08 -13.91
N GLY A 186 -15.90 10.00 -14.49
CA GLY A 186 -16.47 11.16 -15.19
C GLY A 186 -17.19 12.18 -14.28
N ASP A 187 -17.17 11.91 -12.97
CA ASP A 187 -17.78 12.76 -11.92
C ASP A 187 -16.90 12.79 -10.68
N ALA A 188 -15.88 13.64 -10.74
CA ALA A 188 -14.90 13.76 -9.66
C ALA A 188 -15.53 14.25 -8.34
N GLU A 189 -16.43 15.20 -8.41
CA GLU A 189 -17.11 15.71 -7.21
C GLU A 189 -18.00 14.62 -6.59
N GLY A 190 -18.77 13.91 -7.41
CA GLY A 190 -19.64 12.82 -6.95
C GLY A 190 -18.83 11.69 -6.29
N GLN A 191 -17.71 11.25 -6.88
CA GLN A 191 -16.86 10.23 -6.28
C GLN A 191 -16.28 10.71 -4.94
N LEU A 192 -15.67 11.88 -4.92
CA LEU A 192 -15.06 12.43 -3.72
C LEU A 192 -16.10 12.66 -2.61
N ASP A 193 -17.32 13.12 -2.93
CA ASP A 193 -18.39 13.27 -1.95
C ASP A 193 -18.80 11.93 -1.33
N ARG A 194 -18.87 10.85 -2.12
CA ARG A 194 -19.18 9.50 -1.61
C ARG A 194 -18.05 8.97 -0.71
N VAL A 195 -16.82 8.99 -1.20
CA VAL A 195 -15.65 8.44 -0.47
C VAL A 195 -15.41 9.21 0.83
N PHE A 196 -15.34 10.53 0.78
CA PHE A 196 -15.13 11.36 1.97
C PHE A 196 -16.31 11.30 2.94
N GLY A 197 -17.55 11.24 2.41
CA GLY A 197 -18.75 11.10 3.22
C GLY A 197 -18.80 9.77 3.99
N ILE A 198 -18.41 8.66 3.38
CA ILE A 198 -18.29 7.35 4.07
C ILE A 198 -17.22 7.44 5.17
N ALA A 199 -16.04 7.97 4.85
CA ALA A 199 -14.94 8.09 5.79
C ALA A 199 -15.30 8.96 7.01
N ASP A 200 -15.96 10.09 6.78
CA ASP A 200 -16.39 10.99 7.85
C ASP A 200 -17.43 10.33 8.77
N ARG A 201 -18.50 9.73 8.20
CA ARG A 201 -19.56 9.09 8.98
C ARG A 201 -19.10 7.87 9.77
N LEU A 202 -18.21 7.05 9.19
CA LEU A 202 -17.82 5.76 9.78
C LEU A 202 -16.45 5.80 10.46
N GLY A 203 -15.75 6.92 10.41
CA GLY A 203 -14.43 7.03 11.01
C GLY A 203 -13.34 6.27 10.24
N ALA A 204 -13.54 5.91 8.96
CA ALA A 204 -12.56 5.20 8.15
C ALA A 204 -11.43 6.14 7.67
N LYS A 205 -10.31 5.55 7.25
CA LYS A 205 -9.28 6.25 6.47
C LYS A 205 -9.67 6.27 4.99
N ILE A 206 -8.92 7.02 4.18
CA ILE A 206 -9.12 7.12 2.73
C ILE A 206 -7.81 6.75 2.02
N ASP A 207 -7.89 6.00 0.91
CA ASP A 207 -6.78 5.79 -0.01
C ASP A 207 -7.28 5.78 -1.46
N ILE A 208 -6.91 6.80 -2.24
CA ILE A 208 -7.41 7.01 -3.60
C ILE A 208 -6.31 6.67 -4.61
N HIS A 209 -6.56 5.71 -5.51
CA HIS A 209 -5.72 5.50 -6.68
C HIS A 209 -5.90 6.67 -7.64
N LEU A 210 -4.80 7.31 -8.00
CA LEU A 210 -4.81 8.44 -8.92
C LEU A 210 -3.75 8.25 -10.01
N HIS A 211 -4.20 7.77 -11.17
CA HIS A 211 -3.34 7.57 -12.34
C HIS A 211 -3.48 8.70 -13.36
N GLU A 212 -4.42 9.61 -13.14
CA GLU A 212 -4.68 10.76 -14.01
C GLU A 212 -3.40 11.58 -14.20
N PRO A 213 -2.95 11.77 -15.47
CA PRO A 213 -1.70 12.44 -15.77
C PRO A 213 -1.82 13.96 -15.74
N ASP A 214 -0.69 14.65 -15.83
CA ASP A 214 -0.58 16.08 -16.05
C ASP A 214 -1.40 16.96 -15.07
N MET A 215 -1.85 18.12 -15.54
CA MET A 215 -2.61 19.08 -14.74
C MET A 215 -3.95 18.54 -14.21
N PRO A 216 -4.73 17.71 -14.94
CA PRO A 216 -5.91 17.06 -14.36
C PRO A 216 -5.62 16.29 -13.07
N GLY A 217 -4.54 15.49 -13.01
CA GLY A 217 -4.15 14.80 -11.79
C GLY A 217 -3.74 15.75 -10.65
N ILE A 218 -3.05 16.85 -10.98
CA ILE A 218 -2.72 17.92 -10.00
C ILE A 218 -3.99 18.57 -9.43
N GLU A 219 -4.99 18.80 -10.25
CA GLU A 219 -6.28 19.34 -9.80
C GLU A 219 -7.00 18.39 -8.84
N GLN A 220 -6.98 17.07 -9.09
CA GLN A 220 -7.55 16.10 -8.17
C GLN A 220 -6.79 16.09 -6.83
N LEU A 221 -5.47 16.13 -6.84
CA LEU A 221 -4.67 16.24 -5.61
C LEU A 221 -5.06 17.50 -4.80
N ALA A 222 -5.26 18.63 -5.46
CA ALA A 222 -5.69 19.86 -4.81
C ALA A 222 -7.12 19.75 -4.22
N ARG A 223 -8.07 19.10 -4.92
CA ARG A 223 -9.43 18.82 -4.44
C ARG A 223 -9.42 17.90 -3.23
N ILE A 224 -8.63 16.82 -3.28
CA ILE A 224 -8.47 15.87 -2.17
C ILE A 224 -7.89 16.60 -0.94
N ALA A 225 -6.84 17.40 -1.11
CA ALA A 225 -6.26 18.18 -0.03
C ALA A 225 -7.26 19.15 0.60
N ALA A 226 -8.06 19.86 -0.23
CA ALA A 226 -9.06 20.78 0.25
C ALA A 226 -10.16 20.09 1.08
N ARG A 227 -10.68 18.93 0.61
CA ARG A 227 -11.69 18.15 1.35
C ARG A 227 -11.11 17.57 2.64
N THR A 228 -9.88 17.06 2.60
CA THR A 228 -9.16 16.54 3.79
C THR A 228 -9.10 17.60 4.89
N LYS A 229 -8.73 18.82 4.51
CA LYS A 229 -8.65 19.96 5.44
C LYS A 229 -10.02 20.37 5.96
N ALA A 230 -11.01 20.46 5.06
CA ALA A 230 -12.38 20.87 5.42
C ALA A 230 -13.06 19.92 6.42
N LEU A 231 -12.76 18.61 6.33
CA LEU A 231 -13.33 17.57 7.21
C LEU A 231 -12.42 17.19 8.39
N GLY A 232 -11.26 17.86 8.56
CA GLY A 232 -10.33 17.55 9.66
C GLY A 232 -9.74 16.14 9.61
N LEU A 233 -9.53 15.60 8.41
CA LEU A 233 -9.03 14.23 8.18
C LEU A 233 -7.50 14.16 8.02
N ALA A 234 -6.75 15.13 8.55
CA ALA A 234 -5.29 15.14 8.51
C ALA A 234 -4.69 13.82 9.05
N GLY A 235 -3.75 13.24 8.29
CA GLY A 235 -3.13 11.96 8.61
C GLY A 235 -4.00 10.72 8.37
N ARG A 236 -5.21 10.89 7.81
CA ARG A 236 -6.16 9.80 7.51
C ARG A 236 -6.39 9.60 6.02
N VAL A 237 -5.78 10.42 5.16
CA VAL A 237 -5.94 10.39 3.70
C VAL A 237 -4.61 10.12 3.04
N ALA A 238 -4.58 9.15 2.15
CA ALA A 238 -3.48 8.86 1.25
C ALA A 238 -3.96 8.94 -0.21
N VAL A 239 -3.05 9.27 -1.10
CA VAL A 239 -3.22 9.13 -2.54
C VAL A 239 -2.15 8.21 -3.07
N SER A 240 -2.58 7.14 -3.72
CA SER A 240 -1.70 6.16 -4.33
C SER A 240 -1.38 6.51 -5.77
N HIS A 241 -0.12 6.25 -6.17
CA HIS A 241 0.49 6.52 -7.48
C HIS A 241 0.76 7.99 -7.76
N ALA A 242 -0.27 8.82 -7.87
CA ALA A 242 -0.17 10.27 -8.11
C ALA A 242 0.85 10.62 -9.23
N TYR A 243 0.78 9.90 -10.37
CA TYR A 243 1.77 10.00 -11.46
C TYR A 243 1.93 11.41 -12.00
N ALA A 244 0.86 12.21 -11.99
CA ALA A 244 0.89 13.61 -12.37
C ALA A 244 2.02 14.43 -11.72
N LEU A 245 2.42 14.06 -10.50
CA LEU A 245 3.51 14.72 -9.80
C LEU A 245 4.88 14.54 -10.48
N GLY A 246 5.01 13.50 -11.31
CA GLY A 246 6.21 13.27 -12.12
C GLY A 246 6.10 13.78 -13.57
N ASP A 247 4.89 14.20 -14.00
CA ASP A 247 4.61 14.60 -15.38
C ASP A 247 4.61 16.12 -15.58
N VAL A 248 4.47 16.90 -14.48
CA VAL A 248 4.33 18.36 -14.56
C VAL A 248 5.61 19.09 -14.18
N GLU A 249 5.66 20.38 -14.50
CA GLU A 249 6.78 21.24 -14.15
C GLU A 249 6.99 21.33 -12.62
N PRO A 250 8.24 21.43 -12.15
CA PRO A 250 8.60 21.46 -10.74
C PRO A 250 7.83 22.49 -9.89
N ARG A 251 7.50 23.64 -10.47
CA ARG A 251 6.73 24.69 -9.78
C ARG A 251 5.30 24.25 -9.45
N ALA A 252 4.65 23.52 -10.34
CA ALA A 252 3.32 22.99 -10.09
C ALA A 252 3.35 21.91 -8.99
N VAL A 253 4.41 21.08 -8.97
CA VAL A 253 4.64 20.12 -7.88
C VAL A 253 4.78 20.84 -6.54
N ASP A 254 5.62 21.87 -6.44
CA ASP A 254 5.85 22.61 -5.19
C ASP A 254 4.56 23.26 -4.66
N GLU A 255 3.70 23.75 -5.57
CA GLU A 255 2.43 24.35 -5.18
C GLU A 255 1.46 23.33 -4.60
N VAL A 256 1.26 22.19 -5.26
CA VAL A 256 0.35 21.14 -4.76
C VAL A 256 0.93 20.41 -3.55
N ALA A 257 2.27 20.21 -3.48
CA ALA A 257 2.92 19.58 -2.34
C ALA A 257 2.70 20.36 -1.03
N ARG A 258 2.77 21.69 -1.08
CA ARG A 258 2.42 22.53 0.09
C ARG A 258 0.98 22.32 0.54
N ARG A 259 0.02 22.23 -0.41
CA ARG A 259 -1.39 21.96 -0.08
C ARG A 259 -1.58 20.58 0.55
N LEU A 260 -0.88 19.55 0.03
CA LEU A 260 -0.90 18.19 0.56
C LEU A 260 -0.32 18.13 1.98
N ALA A 261 0.84 18.78 2.20
CA ALA A 261 1.48 18.86 3.51
C ALA A 261 0.57 19.58 4.53
N ASP A 262 0.02 20.74 4.17
CA ASP A 262 -0.89 21.53 5.03
C ASP A 262 -2.16 20.75 5.39
N ALA A 263 -2.63 19.89 4.51
CA ALA A 263 -3.81 19.04 4.73
C ALA A 263 -3.48 17.72 5.45
N GLY A 264 -2.19 17.36 5.57
CA GLY A 264 -1.77 16.08 6.12
C GLY A 264 -2.14 14.89 5.23
N VAL A 265 -2.12 15.05 3.89
CA VAL A 265 -2.32 13.99 2.91
C VAL A 265 -1.00 13.32 2.60
N ALA A 266 -0.97 11.99 2.64
CA ALA A 266 0.21 11.19 2.30
C ALA A 266 0.18 10.78 0.81
N ILE A 267 1.35 10.56 0.23
CA ILE A 267 1.52 10.04 -1.13
C ILE A 267 2.18 8.67 -1.08
N MET A 268 1.59 7.68 -1.77
CA MET A 268 2.19 6.37 -1.99
C MET A 268 2.81 6.29 -3.39
N THR A 269 3.96 5.64 -3.50
CA THR A 269 4.54 5.29 -4.80
C THR A 269 5.07 3.87 -4.82
N ASN A 270 4.84 3.18 -5.94
CA ASN A 270 5.47 1.92 -6.30
C ASN A 270 6.65 2.11 -7.30
N ALA A 271 6.91 3.34 -7.74
CA ALA A 271 7.92 3.71 -8.73
C ALA A 271 7.90 2.80 -9.98
N PRO A 272 6.77 2.72 -10.73
CA PRO A 272 6.62 1.81 -11.86
C PRO A 272 7.61 2.14 -12.97
N GLY A 273 8.08 1.11 -13.71
CA GLY A 273 9.15 1.26 -14.71
C GLY A 273 8.76 2.00 -16.00
N ASP A 274 7.48 2.07 -16.30
CA ASP A 274 6.94 2.48 -17.61
C ASP A 274 6.44 3.93 -17.66
N ARG A 275 6.44 4.66 -16.54
CA ARG A 275 5.92 6.04 -16.46
C ARG A 275 6.64 6.88 -15.41
N ALA A 276 6.40 8.18 -15.43
CA ALA A 276 6.83 9.10 -14.40
C ALA A 276 6.20 8.75 -13.05
N PHE A 277 6.82 9.14 -11.96
CA PHE A 277 6.32 8.89 -10.62
C PHE A 277 6.66 10.07 -9.69
N PRO A 278 5.99 10.18 -8.53
CA PRO A 278 6.17 11.30 -7.62
C PRO A 278 7.64 11.55 -7.26
N PRO A 279 8.13 12.80 -7.31
CA PRO A 279 9.50 13.16 -6.94
C PRO A 279 9.66 13.11 -5.42
N VAL A 280 10.02 11.92 -4.90
CA VAL A 280 9.99 11.56 -3.47
C VAL A 280 10.72 12.58 -2.59
N LEU A 281 11.96 12.95 -2.95
CA LEU A 281 12.74 13.90 -2.15
C LEU A 281 12.10 15.28 -2.09
N ARG A 282 11.63 15.80 -3.22
CA ARG A 282 10.93 17.10 -3.29
C ARG A 282 9.66 17.14 -2.45
N LEU A 283 8.87 16.05 -2.47
CA LEU A 283 7.66 15.95 -1.66
C LEU A 283 7.98 15.91 -0.16
N ARG A 284 9.00 15.15 0.24
CA ARG A 284 9.46 15.08 1.63
C ARG A 284 10.00 16.42 2.11
N ASP A 285 10.77 17.14 1.29
CA ASP A 285 11.27 18.47 1.61
C ASP A 285 10.13 19.48 1.79
N ALA A 286 9.02 19.30 1.07
CA ALA A 286 7.81 20.11 1.25
C ALA A 286 6.96 19.68 2.49
N GLY A 287 7.35 18.63 3.22
CA GLY A 287 6.65 18.14 4.40
C GLY A 287 5.55 17.11 4.10
N VAL A 288 5.44 16.61 2.88
CA VAL A 288 4.50 15.54 2.53
C VAL A 288 5.02 14.19 3.03
N ALA A 289 4.20 13.44 3.75
CA ALA A 289 4.50 12.06 4.08
C ALA A 289 4.48 11.20 2.80
N VAL A 290 5.60 10.53 2.49
CA VAL A 290 5.70 9.65 1.33
C VAL A 290 6.04 8.23 1.82
N PHE A 291 5.32 7.24 1.30
CA PHE A 291 5.56 5.83 1.60
C PHE A 291 5.55 4.98 0.33
N ALA A 292 6.06 3.75 0.46
CA ALA A 292 6.19 2.82 -0.65
C ALA A 292 5.26 1.62 -0.50
N GLY A 293 4.92 1.01 -1.63
CA GLY A 293 4.26 -0.28 -1.70
C GLY A 293 4.70 -1.08 -2.92
N ASN A 294 4.52 -2.39 -2.88
CA ASN A 294 4.83 -3.26 -4.02
C ASN A 294 3.81 -3.13 -5.15
N ASP A 295 2.56 -2.82 -4.79
CA ASP A 295 1.43 -2.78 -5.71
C ASP A 295 1.15 -4.16 -6.33
N ASN A 296 1.01 -4.27 -7.63
CA ASN A 296 0.77 -5.51 -8.36
C ASN A 296 2.00 -6.44 -8.31
N ILE A 297 1.78 -7.70 -7.92
CA ILE A 297 2.81 -8.73 -7.85
C ILE A 297 2.33 -9.98 -8.59
N GLN A 298 2.99 -10.32 -9.71
CA GLN A 298 2.70 -11.52 -10.50
C GLN A 298 1.19 -11.69 -10.73
N ASP A 299 0.58 -10.69 -11.28
CA ASP A 299 -0.85 -10.68 -11.62
C ASP A 299 -1.07 -10.28 -13.09
N THR A 300 -2.30 -9.99 -13.46
CA THR A 300 -2.62 -9.62 -14.85
C THR A 300 -2.15 -8.23 -15.25
N TRP A 301 -1.88 -7.37 -14.27
CA TRP A 301 -1.38 -6.01 -14.49
C TRP A 301 0.13 -5.99 -14.67
N TRP A 302 0.83 -6.78 -13.83
CA TRP A 302 2.27 -6.79 -13.80
C TRP A 302 2.84 -8.18 -13.50
N PRO A 303 3.66 -8.78 -14.39
CA PRO A 303 4.16 -10.13 -14.21
C PRO A 303 5.35 -10.24 -13.25
N TYR A 304 5.81 -9.12 -12.70
CA TYR A 304 7.00 -9.04 -11.86
C TYR A 304 6.64 -8.87 -10.38
N GLY A 305 7.69 -8.80 -9.55
CA GLY A 305 7.58 -8.57 -8.11
C GLY A 305 7.57 -9.86 -7.31
N ASN A 306 7.93 -9.73 -6.05
CA ASN A 306 8.03 -10.85 -5.11
C ASN A 306 7.66 -10.46 -3.67
N GLY A 307 7.18 -9.24 -3.42
CA GLY A 307 6.85 -8.77 -2.08
C GLY A 307 8.05 -8.31 -1.24
N ASP A 308 9.24 -8.19 -1.83
CA ASP A 308 10.44 -7.70 -1.14
C ASP A 308 10.48 -6.16 -1.13
N MET A 309 10.26 -5.56 0.04
CA MET A 309 10.29 -4.10 0.22
C MET A 309 11.68 -3.49 0.08
N LEU A 310 12.77 -4.26 0.27
CA LEU A 310 14.12 -3.75 -0.02
C LEU A 310 14.34 -3.60 -1.53
N GLN A 311 13.84 -4.54 -2.35
CA GLN A 311 13.85 -4.37 -3.80
C GLN A 311 13.02 -3.15 -4.22
N ARG A 312 11.87 -2.91 -3.59
CA ARG A 312 11.06 -1.72 -3.86
C ARG A 312 11.79 -0.43 -3.49
N ALA A 313 12.44 -0.38 -2.33
CA ALA A 313 13.27 0.75 -1.92
C ALA A 313 14.44 0.99 -2.90
N MET A 314 15.10 -0.07 -3.35
CA MET A 314 16.16 0.00 -4.36
C MET A 314 15.65 0.61 -5.67
N LEU A 315 14.49 0.17 -6.18
CA LEU A 315 13.90 0.71 -7.41
C LEU A 315 13.56 2.20 -7.27
N ILE A 316 12.99 2.62 -6.14
CA ILE A 316 12.70 4.02 -5.86
C ILE A 316 14.00 4.83 -5.85
N GLY A 317 15.01 4.38 -5.10
CA GLY A 317 16.32 5.03 -5.04
C GLY A 317 16.98 5.13 -6.41
N TYR A 318 17.04 4.04 -7.15
CA TYR A 318 17.65 3.97 -8.49
C TYR A 318 16.97 4.95 -9.48
N ARG A 319 15.65 5.08 -9.42
CA ARG A 319 14.88 5.97 -10.32
C ARG A 319 14.84 7.42 -9.86
N SER A 320 15.11 7.69 -8.60
CA SER A 320 15.13 9.07 -8.06
C SER A 320 16.45 9.82 -8.33
N GLY A 321 17.51 9.13 -8.74
CA GLY A 321 18.84 9.68 -9.07
C GLY A 321 19.74 9.65 -7.86
#